data_399004bf6c0c016823a2830edde238f5
#
_entry.id   399004bf6c0c016823a2830edde238f5
#
_cell.length_a   1.000
_cell.length_b   1.000
_cell.length_c   1.000
_cell.angle_alpha   90.00
_cell.angle_beta   90.00
_cell.angle_gamma   90.00
#
_symmetry.space_group_name_H-M   'P 1'
#
loop_
_entity.id
_entity.type
_entity.pdbx_description
1 polymer ?
#
loop_
_entity_poly.entity_id
_entity_poly.type
_entity_poly.pdbx_seq_one_letter_code
_entity_poly.pdbx_strand_id
1 'polypeptide(L)'
;IYLISNNPSEKRIAKIAHELGLDYKFRALKPRKKSTLEVINNLDSDLKNIAIIGDRLFTDIIVGNRCKIKTILVKRLNKKGVPLKFNITILLEKFFSIFLF
;
A
#
# COMPACT_ATOMS: atom_id res chain seq x y z
N ILE A 1 -3.13 -7.11 5.35
CA ILE A 1 -2.40 -6.34 4.32
C ILE A 1 -3.34 -6.04 3.18
N TYR A 2 -3.25 -4.86 2.65
CA TYR A 2 -4.15 -4.37 1.63
C TYR A 2 -3.35 -3.74 0.47
N LEU A 3 -3.72 -4.06 -0.76
CA LEU A 3 -3.10 -3.48 -1.95
C LEU A 3 -3.91 -2.25 -2.40
N ILE A 4 -3.29 -1.07 -2.37
CA ILE A 4 -3.93 0.17 -2.82
C ILE A 4 -3.18 0.71 -4.02
N SER A 5 -3.86 0.85 -5.15
CA SER A 5 -3.26 1.28 -6.40
C SER A 5 -4.04 2.40 -7.08
N ASN A 6 -3.31 3.32 -7.71
CA ASN A 6 -3.91 4.32 -8.60
C ASN A 6 -4.24 3.78 -10.00
N ASN A 7 -3.82 2.57 -10.30
CA ASN A 7 -4.09 1.97 -11.60
C ASN A 7 -5.60 1.86 -11.85
N PRO A 8 -6.11 2.33 -12.99
CA PRO A 8 -7.54 2.28 -13.30
C PRO A 8 -8.04 0.89 -13.73
N SER A 9 -7.13 -0.05 -14.00
CA SER A 9 -7.52 -1.40 -14.42
C SER A 9 -7.77 -2.30 -13.22
N GLU A 10 -9.04 -2.54 -12.90
CA GLU A 10 -9.42 -3.50 -11.86
C GLU A 10 -8.89 -4.90 -12.15
N LYS A 11 -8.99 -5.34 -13.39
CA LYS A 11 -8.52 -6.67 -13.82
C LYS A 11 -7.04 -6.89 -13.49
N ARG A 12 -6.20 -5.90 -13.77
CA ARG A 12 -4.76 -5.97 -13.49
C ARG A 12 -4.46 -6.00 -12.00
N ILE A 13 -5.09 -5.14 -11.23
CA ILE A 13 -4.86 -5.07 -9.79
C ILE A 13 -5.44 -6.27 -9.07
N ALA A 14 -6.63 -6.72 -9.44
CA ALA A 14 -7.23 -7.93 -8.89
C ALA A 14 -6.36 -9.16 -9.13
N LYS A 15 -5.76 -9.28 -10.31
CA LYS A 15 -4.84 -10.39 -10.62
C LYS A 15 -3.64 -10.39 -9.69
N ILE A 16 -2.99 -9.25 -9.51
CA ILE A 16 -1.84 -9.11 -8.61
C ILE A 16 -2.24 -9.44 -7.16
N ALA A 17 -3.34 -8.87 -6.70
CA ALA A 17 -3.83 -9.10 -5.35
C ALA A 17 -4.18 -10.56 -5.11
N HIS A 18 -4.82 -11.21 -6.08
CA HIS A 18 -5.16 -12.62 -6.00
C HIS A 18 -3.90 -13.51 -5.90
N GLU A 19 -2.89 -13.24 -6.71
CA GLU A 19 -1.61 -13.96 -6.66
C GLU A 19 -0.90 -13.80 -5.31
N LEU A 20 -1.08 -12.66 -4.65
CA LEU A 20 -0.47 -12.36 -3.35
C LEU A 20 -1.37 -12.72 -2.16
N GLY A 21 -2.60 -13.13 -2.40
CA GLY A 21 -3.58 -13.42 -1.34
C GLY A 21 -4.02 -12.17 -0.57
N LEU A 22 -4.13 -11.03 -1.23
CA LEU A 22 -4.46 -9.74 -0.61
C LEU A 22 -5.81 -9.21 -1.07
N ASP A 23 -6.46 -8.45 -0.20
CA ASP A 23 -7.53 -7.56 -0.62
C ASP A 23 -6.97 -6.37 -1.38
N TYR A 24 -7.78 -5.69 -2.17
CA TYR A 24 -7.28 -4.62 -3.02
C TYR A 24 -8.27 -3.46 -3.17
N LYS A 25 -7.72 -2.32 -3.54
CA LYS A 25 -8.44 -1.13 -4.00
C LYS A 25 -7.73 -0.60 -5.25
N PHE A 26 -8.41 -0.61 -6.39
CA PHE A 26 -7.90 0.01 -7.62
C PHE A 26 -8.42 1.44 -7.74
N ARG A 27 -7.85 2.23 -8.65
CA ARG A 27 -8.22 3.64 -8.88
C ARG A 27 -8.37 4.42 -7.57
N ALA A 28 -7.40 4.30 -6.71
CA ALA A 28 -7.44 4.90 -5.38
C ALA A 28 -7.29 6.43 -5.40
N LEU A 29 -6.82 7.00 -6.50
CA LEU A 29 -6.63 8.44 -6.70
C LEU A 29 -5.76 9.11 -5.62
N LYS A 30 -4.74 8.39 -5.15
CA LYS A 30 -3.75 8.96 -4.24
C LYS A 30 -3.07 10.17 -4.89
N PRO A 31 -2.80 11.24 -4.21
CA PRO A 31 -2.80 11.45 -2.76
C PRO A 31 -4.15 11.85 -2.14
N ARG A 32 -5.26 11.75 -2.86
CA ARG A 32 -6.58 11.94 -2.26
C ARG A 32 -6.81 10.86 -1.20
N LYS A 33 -7.30 11.27 -0.03
CA LYS A 33 -7.37 10.38 1.13
C LYS A 33 -8.62 9.51 1.19
N LYS A 34 -9.63 9.75 0.38
CA LYS A 34 -10.92 9.06 0.47
C LYS A 34 -10.81 7.53 0.42
N SER A 35 -10.21 6.99 -0.63
CA SER A 35 -10.07 5.54 -0.80
C SER A 35 -9.19 4.92 0.25
N THR A 36 -8.10 5.59 0.62
CA THR A 36 -7.19 5.11 1.65
C THR A 36 -7.87 5.10 3.03
N LEU A 37 -8.67 6.11 3.35
CA LEU A 37 -9.45 6.14 4.60
C LEU A 37 -10.49 5.03 4.65
N GLU A 38 -11.14 4.71 3.55
CA GLU A 38 -12.08 3.58 3.48
C GLU A 38 -11.38 2.27 3.85
N VAL A 39 -10.17 2.04 3.34
CA VAL A 39 -9.36 0.87 3.68
C VAL A 39 -8.97 0.87 5.16
N ILE A 40 -8.49 2.00 5.66
CA ILE A 40 -8.08 2.14 7.07
C ILE A 40 -9.24 1.82 7.99
N ASN A 41 -10.43 2.34 7.71
CA ASN A 41 -11.62 2.10 8.52
C ASN A 41 -12.03 0.61 8.54
N ASN A 42 -11.72 -0.13 7.49
CA ASN A 42 -12.01 -1.57 7.41
C ASN A 42 -10.96 -2.44 8.10
N LEU A 43 -9.80 -1.90 8.46
CA LEU A 43 -8.72 -2.69 9.07
C LEU A 43 -8.92 -2.98 10.56
N ASP A 44 -9.89 -2.34 11.21
CA ASP A 44 -10.22 -2.55 12.63
C ASP A 44 -8.98 -2.49 13.55
N SER A 45 -8.11 -1.52 13.30
CA SER A 45 -6.90 -1.29 14.07
C SER A 45 -6.72 0.19 14.37
N ASP A 46 -6.03 0.49 15.48
CA ASP A 46 -5.66 1.88 15.79
C ASP A 46 -4.72 2.44 14.74
N LEU A 47 -4.83 3.73 14.45
CA LEU A 47 -3.99 4.41 13.45
C LEU A 47 -2.49 4.23 13.73
N LYS A 48 -2.09 4.19 14.99
CA LYS A 48 -0.69 3.98 15.39
C LYS A 48 -0.12 2.62 14.98
N ASN A 49 -0.99 1.65 14.71
CA ASN A 49 -0.62 0.30 14.31
C ASN A 49 -0.72 0.08 12.80
N ILE A 50 -1.04 1.13 12.05
CA ILE A 50 -1.18 1.08 10.60
C ILE A 50 -0.05 1.86 9.95
N ALA A 51 0.55 1.28 8.94
CA ALA A 51 1.56 1.94 8.13
C ALA A 51 1.27 1.78 6.65
N ILE A 52 1.63 2.79 5.88
CA ILE A 52 1.59 2.74 4.42
C ILE A 52 3.02 2.60 3.91
N ILE A 53 3.23 1.67 2.99
CA ILE A 53 4.53 1.40 2.39
C ILE A 53 4.42 1.67 0.89
N GLY A 54 5.28 2.48 0.35
CA GLY A 54 5.28 2.80 -1.06
C GLY A 54 6.58 3.41 -1.55
N ASP A 55 6.74 3.44 -2.86
CA ASP A 55 7.93 3.95 -3.52
C ASP A 55 7.75 5.35 -4.11
N ARG A 56 6.56 5.94 -4.01
CA ARG A 56 6.24 7.23 -4.59
C ARG A 56 5.97 8.29 -3.54
N LEU A 57 6.86 9.29 -3.49
CA LEU A 57 6.77 10.38 -2.52
C LEU A 57 5.45 11.17 -2.66
N PHE A 58 5.09 11.55 -3.89
CA PHE A 58 3.96 12.46 -4.15
C PHE A 58 2.58 11.80 -4.07
N THR A 59 2.51 10.50 -4.06
CA THR A 59 1.24 9.78 -3.92
C THR A 59 1.16 9.01 -2.60
N ASP A 60 2.07 8.08 -2.40
CA ASP A 60 2.03 7.13 -1.29
C ASP A 60 2.36 7.79 0.06
N ILE A 61 3.43 8.56 0.12
CA ILE A 61 3.87 9.19 1.37
C ILE A 61 2.92 10.35 1.72
N ILE A 62 2.53 11.15 0.75
CA ILE A 62 1.59 12.25 1.01
C ILE A 62 0.25 11.72 1.50
N VAL A 63 -0.31 10.69 0.89
CA VAL A 63 -1.60 10.13 1.35
C VAL A 63 -1.48 9.54 2.75
N GLY A 64 -0.38 8.89 3.07
CA GLY A 64 -0.13 8.38 4.41
C GLY A 64 -0.08 9.50 5.45
N ASN A 65 0.61 10.59 5.15
CA ASN A 65 0.65 11.76 6.03
C ASN A 65 -0.72 12.42 6.17
N ARG A 66 -1.48 12.52 5.11
CA ARG A 66 -2.83 13.07 5.14
C ARG A 66 -3.81 12.20 5.96
N CYS A 67 -3.61 10.89 5.97
CA CYS A 67 -4.40 9.96 6.78
C CYS A 67 -3.87 9.79 8.20
N LYS A 68 -2.78 10.47 8.56
CA LYS A 68 -2.15 10.43 9.89
C LYS A 68 -1.70 9.04 10.31
N ILE A 69 -1.23 8.27 9.36
CA ILE A 69 -0.63 6.95 9.61
C ILE A 69 0.88 7.00 9.32
N LYS A 70 1.60 6.00 9.83
CA LYS A 70 3.02 5.88 9.59
C LYS A 70 3.30 5.66 8.11
N THR A 71 4.31 6.32 7.58
CA THR A 71 4.73 6.18 6.19
C THR A 71 6.12 5.58 6.10
N ILE A 72 6.29 4.65 5.17
CA ILE A 72 7.57 4.01 4.90
C ILE A 72 7.85 4.14 3.41
N LEU A 73 8.83 4.97 3.08
CA LEU A 73 9.28 5.11 1.71
C LEU A 73 10.29 3.99 1.41
N VAL A 74 10.01 3.20 0.39
CA VAL A 74 10.92 2.16 -0.07
C VAL A 74 11.51 2.56 -1.42
N LYS A 75 12.73 2.14 -1.64
CA LYS A 75 13.41 2.38 -2.91
C LYS A 75 12.83 1.46 -3.97
N ARG A 76 12.51 2.04 -5.13
CA ARG A 76 12.04 1.26 -6.27
C ARG A 76 13.13 0.29 -6.72
N LEU A 77 12.77 -1.00 -6.81
CA LEU A 77 13.72 -2.02 -7.21
C LEU A 77 13.95 -1.98 -8.73
N ASN A 78 15.22 -2.13 -9.11
CA ASN A 78 15.59 -2.29 -10.52
C ASN A 78 15.00 -3.59 -11.08
N LYS A 79 14.94 -3.68 -12.42
CA LYS A 79 14.59 -4.91 -13.14
C LYS A 79 15.47 -6.11 -12.77
N LYS A 80 16.66 -5.87 -12.18
CA LYS A 80 17.62 -6.88 -11.71
C LYS A 80 17.64 -7.00 -10.17
N GLY A 81 16.76 -6.30 -9.47
CA GLY A 81 16.75 -6.28 -8.02
C GLY A 81 16.09 -7.50 -7.39
N VAL A 82 16.25 -7.63 -6.08
CA VAL A 82 15.54 -8.61 -5.28
C VAL A 82 14.03 -8.42 -5.50
N PRO A 83 13.25 -9.48 -5.67
CA PRO A 83 11.81 -9.35 -5.83
C PRO A 83 11.21 -8.47 -4.74
N LEU A 84 10.39 -7.51 -5.13
CA LEU A 84 9.69 -6.59 -4.23
C LEU A 84 9.01 -7.34 -3.06
N LYS A 85 8.48 -8.52 -3.35
CA LYS A 85 7.86 -9.44 -2.40
C LYS A 85 8.77 -9.80 -1.21
N PHE A 86 10.07 -9.96 -1.42
CA PHE A 86 11.00 -10.34 -0.36
C PHE A 86 11.25 -9.20 0.64
N ASN A 87 11.48 -8.00 0.14
CA ASN A 87 11.73 -6.84 1.01
C ASN A 87 10.50 -6.45 1.83
N ILE A 88 9.32 -6.61 1.27
CA ILE A 88 8.06 -6.32 1.94
C ILE A 88 7.76 -7.33 3.04
N THR A 89 8.04 -8.61 2.82
CA THR A 89 7.80 -9.64 3.85
C THR A 89 8.56 -9.34 5.15
N ILE A 90 9.79 -8.82 5.05
CA ILE A 90 10.58 -8.44 6.23
C ILE A 90 9.94 -7.25 6.97
N LEU A 91 9.41 -6.28 6.24
CA LEU A 91 8.76 -5.12 6.82
C LEU A 91 7.38 -5.46 7.41
N LEU A 92 6.68 -6.42 6.82
CA LEU A 92 5.33 -6.82 7.23
C LEU A 92 5.28 -7.58 8.55
N GLU A 93 6.36 -8.22 8.96
CA GLU A 93 6.44 -8.86 10.28
C GLU A 93 6.36 -7.86 11.43
N LYS A 94 6.64 -6.58 11.18
CA LYS A 94 6.67 -5.53 12.20
C LYS A 94 5.44 -4.64 12.22
N PHE A 95 4.67 -4.57 11.13
CA PHE A 95 3.56 -3.63 11.00
C PHE A 95 2.35 -4.24 10.31
N PHE A 96 1.17 -3.80 10.72
CA PHE A 96 -0.04 -4.00 9.93
C PHE A 96 0.06 -3.06 8.73
N SER A 97 0.50 -3.55 7.60
CA SER A 97 0.94 -2.69 6.51
C SER A 97 -0.06 -2.66 5.38
N ILE A 98 -0.28 -1.47 4.84
CA ILE A 98 -0.95 -1.24 3.58
C ILE A 98 0.11 -1.25 2.49
N PHE A 99 -0.02 -2.17 1.57
CA PHE A 99 0.90 -2.31 0.46
C PHE A 99 0.45 -1.47 -0.73
N LEU A 100 1.36 -0.70 -1.32
CA LEU A 100 1.05 0.22 -2.40
C LEU A 100 1.86 -0.07 -3.65
N PHE A 101 1.16 -0.12 -4.74
CA PHE A 101 1.75 -0.09 -6.06
C PHE A 101 1.49 1.22 -6.77
#